data_e6fdbe2ba621fbf8504bf4e97487a126
#
_entry.id   e6fdbe2ba621fbf8504bf4e97487a126
#
_cell.length_a   1.000
_cell.length_b   1.000
_cell.length_c   1.000
_cell.angle_alpha   90.00
_cell.angle_beta   90.00
_cell.angle_gamma   90.00
#
_symmetry.space_group_name_H-M   'P 1'
#
loop_
_entity.id
_entity.type
_entity.pdbx_description
1 polymer ?
#
loop_
_entity_poly.entity_id
_entity_poly.type
_entity_poly.pdbx_seq_one_letter_code
_entity_poly.pdbx_strand_id
1 'polypeptide(L)'
;MGQNEVKRQSVLVVEDEPCIALICVRTLTAEGFQVDIAVNGEIALEMWRKKDYDLCISDIRTPRMNGIELYRQLESECPESVYNFIFTTGDMLSGNVKTFLEETGRPCLPKPFAPENLRAIVKTVLVAI
;
A
#
# COMPACT_ATOMS: atom_id res chain seq x y z
N MET A 1 -13.63 22.35 -21.13
CA MET A 1 -13.64 21.91 -20.97
C MET A 1 -13.36 20.94 -20.49
N GLY A 2 -13.84 20.55 -20.51
CA GLY A 2 -13.77 19.34 -19.79
C GLY A 2 -12.45 19.03 -19.44
N GLN A 3 -11.80 19.57 -19.98
CA GLN A 3 -10.50 19.47 -19.70
C GLN A 3 -10.16 19.53 -18.30
N ASN A 4 -11.07 19.76 -17.49
CA ASN A 4 -10.81 19.76 -16.08
C ASN A 4 -11.08 18.43 -15.44
N GLU A 5 -10.92 17.36 -16.18
CA GLU A 5 -11.01 16.06 -15.58
C GLU A 5 -9.92 15.88 -14.54
N VAL A 6 -10.31 15.71 -13.29
CA VAL A 6 -9.36 15.39 -12.24
C VAL A 6 -9.08 13.91 -12.32
N LYS A 7 -7.85 13.57 -12.66
CA LYS A 7 -7.45 12.18 -12.73
C LYS A 7 -7.45 11.61 -11.31
N ARG A 8 -8.20 10.53 -11.12
CA ARG A 8 -8.22 9.85 -9.82
C ARG A 8 -6.88 9.19 -9.54
N GLN A 9 -6.43 9.31 -8.31
CA GLN A 9 -5.25 8.59 -7.89
C GLN A 9 -5.60 7.13 -7.67
N SER A 10 -4.67 6.25 -8.03
CA SER A 10 -4.85 4.80 -7.98
C SER A 10 -4.05 4.21 -6.85
N VAL A 11 -4.70 3.35 -6.08
CA VAL A 11 -4.09 2.69 -4.94
C VAL A 11 -4.18 1.18 -5.13
N LEU A 12 -3.07 0.49 -4.91
CA LEU A 12 -3.05 -0.97 -4.86
C LEU A 12 -2.99 -1.40 -3.41
N VAL A 13 -3.96 -2.18 -2.98
CA VAL A 13 -4.01 -2.73 -1.63
C VAL A 13 -3.66 -4.21 -1.72
N VAL A 14 -2.62 -4.63 -1.00
CA VAL A 14 -2.14 -6.01 -0.99
C VAL A 14 -2.51 -6.61 0.36
N GLU A 15 -3.55 -7.42 0.37
CA GLU A 15 -4.13 -7.93 1.62
C GLU A 15 -4.90 -9.20 1.34
N ASP A 16 -4.62 -10.27 2.09
CA ASP A 16 -5.28 -11.55 1.89
C ASP A 16 -6.50 -11.73 2.80
N GLU A 17 -6.69 -10.89 3.80
CA GLU A 17 -7.87 -10.97 4.67
C GLU A 17 -9.00 -10.11 4.11
N PRO A 18 -10.12 -10.75 3.69
CA PRO A 18 -11.19 -10.00 3.01
C PRO A 18 -11.76 -8.85 3.83
N CYS A 19 -11.88 -9.02 5.14
CA CYS A 19 -12.46 -7.97 5.99
C CYS A 19 -11.58 -6.73 6.00
N ILE A 20 -10.27 -6.90 6.06
CA ILE A 20 -9.35 -5.78 6.09
C ILE A 20 -9.28 -5.13 4.72
N ALA A 21 -9.22 -5.94 3.66
CA ALA A 21 -9.27 -5.41 2.30
C ALA A 21 -10.51 -4.56 2.07
N LEU A 22 -11.66 -5.00 2.57
CA LEU A 22 -12.90 -4.28 2.41
C LEU A 22 -12.87 -2.91 3.13
N ILE A 23 -12.30 -2.86 4.33
CA ILE A 23 -12.13 -1.60 5.04
C ILE A 23 -11.30 -0.63 4.20
N CYS A 24 -10.20 -1.11 3.63
CA CYS A 24 -9.34 -0.27 2.79
C CYS A 24 -10.10 0.23 1.56
N VAL A 25 -10.81 -0.66 0.87
CA VAL A 25 -11.54 -0.27 -0.33
C VAL A 25 -12.60 0.78 -0.01
N ARG A 26 -13.40 0.54 1.02
CA ARG A 26 -14.47 1.47 1.37
C ARG A 26 -13.94 2.84 1.80
N THR A 27 -12.92 2.82 2.64
CA THR A 27 -12.34 4.05 3.15
C THR A 27 -11.74 4.89 2.03
N LEU A 28 -10.94 4.26 1.18
CA LEU A 28 -10.22 4.99 0.15
C LEU A 28 -11.11 5.37 -1.02
N THR A 29 -12.07 4.53 -1.37
CA THR A 29 -13.03 4.88 -2.42
C THR A 29 -13.86 6.10 -2.00
N ALA A 30 -14.23 6.17 -0.73
CA ALA A 30 -14.96 7.34 -0.21
C ALA A 30 -14.14 8.62 -0.29
N GLU A 31 -12.80 8.50 -0.28
CA GLU A 31 -11.91 9.66 -0.42
C GLU A 31 -11.60 9.98 -1.89
N GLY A 32 -12.18 9.26 -2.82
CA GLY A 32 -12.02 9.55 -4.25
C GLY A 32 -10.95 8.75 -4.96
N PHE A 33 -10.32 7.78 -4.29
CA PHE A 33 -9.28 6.96 -4.92
C PHE A 33 -9.90 5.83 -5.75
N GLN A 34 -9.19 5.41 -6.79
CA GLN A 34 -9.45 4.16 -7.46
C GLN A 34 -8.65 3.07 -6.73
N VAL A 35 -9.28 1.99 -6.31
CA VAL A 35 -8.63 1.00 -5.46
C VAL A 35 -8.72 -0.38 -6.11
N ASP A 36 -7.56 -1.00 -6.28
CA ASP A 36 -7.47 -2.40 -6.71
C ASP A 36 -6.93 -3.24 -5.55
N ILE A 37 -7.32 -4.50 -5.52
CA ILE A 37 -6.91 -5.45 -4.48
C ILE A 37 -6.06 -6.55 -5.10
N ALA A 38 -4.95 -6.88 -4.46
CA ALA A 38 -4.17 -8.07 -4.74
C ALA A 38 -4.13 -8.91 -3.47
N VAL A 39 -4.37 -10.21 -3.59
CA VAL A 39 -4.46 -11.08 -2.42
C VAL A 39 -3.09 -11.60 -1.97
N ASN A 40 -2.05 -11.38 -2.75
CA ASN A 40 -0.68 -11.72 -2.36
C ASN A 40 0.31 -10.88 -3.15
N GLY A 41 1.59 -10.99 -2.78
CA GLY A 41 2.62 -10.17 -3.40
C GLY A 41 2.92 -10.51 -4.84
N GLU A 42 2.75 -11.78 -5.26
CA GLU A 42 2.99 -12.14 -6.65
C GLU A 42 1.97 -11.48 -7.57
N ILE A 43 0.71 -11.53 -7.18
CA ILE A 43 -0.35 -10.88 -7.95
C ILE A 43 -0.13 -9.37 -7.96
N ALA A 44 0.25 -8.81 -6.81
CA ALA A 44 0.52 -7.39 -6.70
C ALA A 44 1.63 -6.96 -7.64
N LEU A 45 2.69 -7.75 -7.74
CA LEU A 45 3.82 -7.44 -8.62
C LEU A 45 3.37 -7.39 -10.07
N GLU A 46 2.56 -8.37 -10.50
CA GLU A 46 2.02 -8.38 -11.85
C GLU A 46 1.15 -7.16 -12.12
N MET A 47 0.29 -6.82 -11.16
CA MET A 47 -0.61 -5.68 -11.34
C MET A 47 0.18 -4.38 -11.41
N TRP A 48 1.18 -4.24 -10.55
CA TRP A 48 2.01 -3.04 -10.50
C TRP A 48 2.74 -2.81 -11.82
N ARG A 49 3.17 -3.88 -12.47
CA ARG A 49 3.89 -3.79 -13.75
C ARG A 49 2.98 -3.39 -14.91
N LYS A 50 1.68 -3.65 -14.79
CA LYS A 50 0.73 -3.42 -15.89
C LYS A 50 0.00 -2.10 -15.81
N LYS A 51 0.02 -1.44 -14.65
CA LYS A 51 -0.76 -0.24 -14.42
C LYS A 51 0.02 0.68 -13.50
N ASP A 52 -0.11 1.98 -13.74
CA ASP A 52 0.52 2.95 -12.86
C ASP A 52 -0.32 3.16 -11.61
N TYR A 53 0.29 2.95 -10.46
CA TYR A 53 -0.34 3.21 -9.17
C TYR A 53 0.38 4.36 -8.48
N ASP A 54 -0.38 5.16 -7.76
CA ASP A 54 0.17 6.28 -7.01
C ASP A 54 0.58 5.88 -5.61
N LEU A 55 0.03 4.79 -5.11
CA LEU A 55 0.25 4.36 -3.73
C LEU A 55 0.07 2.85 -3.63
N CYS A 56 0.91 2.21 -2.84
CA CYS A 56 0.73 0.81 -2.47
C CYS A 56 0.56 0.71 -0.97
N ILE A 57 -0.48 0.01 -0.53
CA ILE A 57 -0.67 -0.31 0.88
C ILE A 57 -0.58 -1.83 0.96
N SER A 58 0.46 -2.34 1.61
CA SER A 58 0.73 -3.77 1.63
C SER A 58 0.86 -4.29 3.05
N ASP A 59 0.12 -5.36 3.33
CA ASP A 59 0.40 -6.15 4.51
C ASP A 59 1.79 -6.76 4.36
N ILE A 60 2.55 -6.79 5.45
CA ILE A 60 3.87 -7.39 5.42
C ILE A 60 3.76 -8.90 5.29
N ARG A 61 2.73 -9.51 5.87
CA ARG A 61 2.59 -10.97 5.92
C ARG A 61 1.56 -11.49 4.95
N THR A 62 1.79 -11.29 3.66
CA THR A 62 0.94 -11.92 2.65
C THR A 62 1.54 -13.25 2.23
N PRO A 63 0.69 -14.22 1.78
CA PRO A 63 1.22 -15.49 1.30
C PRO A 63 1.96 -15.34 -0.02
N ARG A 64 2.75 -16.33 -0.35
CA ARG A 64 3.54 -16.47 -1.57
C ARG A 64 4.68 -15.47 -1.59
N MET A 65 4.44 -14.22 -1.92
CA MET A 65 5.43 -13.17 -1.81
C MET A 65 4.93 -12.19 -0.76
N ASN A 66 5.69 -11.97 0.31
CA ASN A 66 5.28 -11.07 1.38
C ASN A 66 5.57 -9.61 1.02
N GLY A 67 5.13 -8.69 1.89
CA GLY A 67 5.26 -7.26 1.60
C GLY A 67 6.70 -6.78 1.51
N ILE A 68 7.59 -7.35 2.28
CA ILE A 68 9.01 -6.99 2.24
C ILE A 68 9.61 -7.44 0.90
N GLU A 69 9.31 -8.67 0.49
CA GLU A 69 9.80 -9.20 -0.78
C GLU A 69 9.27 -8.39 -1.96
N LEU A 70 7.98 -8.04 -1.91
CA LEU A 70 7.37 -7.20 -2.93
C LEU A 70 8.08 -5.86 -3.04
N TYR A 71 8.30 -5.21 -1.89
CA TYR A 71 8.99 -3.92 -1.84
C TYR A 71 10.38 -4.02 -2.46
N ARG A 72 11.16 -5.03 -2.06
CA ARG A 72 12.51 -5.20 -2.57
C ARG A 72 12.53 -5.46 -4.07
N GLN A 73 11.58 -6.25 -4.56
CA GLN A 73 11.49 -6.53 -5.99
C GLN A 73 11.18 -5.26 -6.79
N LEU A 74 10.21 -4.48 -6.33
CA LEU A 74 9.84 -3.24 -7.00
C LEU A 74 10.95 -2.20 -6.90
N GLU A 75 11.64 -2.14 -5.77
CA GLU A 75 12.76 -1.23 -5.59
C GLU A 75 13.87 -1.54 -6.60
N SER A 76 14.13 -2.82 -6.86
CA SER A 76 15.18 -3.20 -7.81
C SER A 76 14.77 -2.92 -9.25
N GLU A 77 13.48 -3.00 -9.56
CA GLU A 77 13.00 -2.74 -10.93
C GLU A 77 12.86 -1.25 -11.21
N CYS A 78 12.37 -0.50 -10.25
CA CYS A 78 12.17 0.94 -10.41
C CYS A 78 12.22 1.58 -9.01
N PRO A 79 13.37 2.12 -8.60
CA PRO A 79 13.53 2.63 -7.25
C PRO A 79 12.48 3.66 -6.84
N GLU A 80 12.00 4.46 -7.80
CA GLU A 80 11.01 5.48 -7.50
C GLU A 80 9.64 4.91 -7.15
N SER A 81 9.35 3.69 -7.58
CA SER A 81 8.03 3.10 -7.36
C SER A 81 7.75 2.84 -5.90
N VAL A 82 8.77 2.75 -5.05
CA VAL A 82 8.57 2.43 -3.64
C VAL A 82 8.50 3.65 -2.74
N TYR A 83 8.55 4.86 -3.31
CA TYR A 83 8.48 6.08 -2.50
C TYR A 83 7.11 6.24 -1.82
N ASN A 84 6.07 5.72 -2.42
CA ASN A 84 4.72 5.80 -1.88
C ASN A 84 4.23 4.42 -1.45
N PHE A 85 4.96 3.78 -0.55
CA PHE A 85 4.55 2.53 0.08
C PHE A 85 4.16 2.77 1.52
N ILE A 86 3.04 2.17 1.92
CA ILE A 86 2.60 2.09 3.30
C ILE A 86 2.46 0.61 3.62
N PHE A 87 3.02 0.19 4.76
CA PHE A 87 2.87 -1.19 5.21
C PHE A 87 1.82 -1.28 6.30
N THR A 88 1.17 -2.43 6.40
CA THR A 88 0.34 -2.76 7.55
C THR A 88 0.88 -4.05 8.17
N THR A 89 0.79 -4.15 9.48
CA THR A 89 1.24 -5.38 10.14
C THR A 89 0.61 -5.51 11.52
N GLY A 90 0.36 -6.74 11.92
CA GLY A 90 -0.06 -7.05 13.29
C GLY A 90 1.12 -7.31 14.22
N ASP A 91 2.34 -7.25 13.71
CA ASP A 91 3.52 -7.62 14.49
C ASP A 91 4.65 -6.62 14.28
N MET A 92 4.47 -5.43 14.84
CA MET A 92 5.45 -4.35 14.73
C MET A 92 6.77 -4.64 15.45
N LEU A 93 6.75 -5.57 16.40
CA LEU A 93 7.90 -5.83 17.26
C LEU A 93 8.78 -6.97 16.79
N SER A 94 8.40 -7.65 15.70
CA SER A 94 9.23 -8.68 15.11
C SER A 94 10.55 -8.05 14.64
N GLY A 95 11.68 -8.70 14.99
CA GLY A 95 13.00 -8.14 14.75
C GLY A 95 13.25 -7.74 13.31
N ASN A 96 12.98 -8.66 12.37
CA ASN A 96 13.24 -8.38 10.96
C ASN A 96 12.27 -7.34 10.38
N VAL A 97 11.03 -7.32 10.85
CA VAL A 97 10.06 -6.30 10.43
C VAL A 97 10.51 -4.93 10.91
N LYS A 98 10.87 -4.83 12.18
CA LYS A 98 11.32 -3.58 12.76
C LYS A 98 12.56 -3.05 12.04
N THR A 99 13.54 -3.91 11.80
CA THR A 99 14.76 -3.52 11.10
C THR A 99 14.46 -3.03 9.70
N PHE A 100 13.61 -3.74 8.97
CA PHE A 100 13.22 -3.35 7.62
C PHE A 100 12.57 -1.97 7.60
N LEU A 101 11.63 -1.72 8.52
CA LEU A 101 10.94 -0.45 8.57
C LEU A 101 11.88 0.69 8.93
N GLU A 102 12.82 0.45 9.83
CA GLU A 102 13.83 1.45 10.20
C GLU A 102 14.76 1.76 9.03
N GLU A 103 15.19 0.74 8.32
CA GLU A 103 16.11 0.93 7.18
C GLU A 103 15.46 1.68 6.03
N THR A 104 14.20 1.39 5.75
CA THR A 104 13.53 1.99 4.60
C THR A 104 12.87 3.32 4.92
N GLY A 105 12.56 3.56 6.19
CA GLY A 105 11.82 4.75 6.58
C GLY A 105 10.38 4.75 6.10
N ARG A 106 9.85 3.62 5.64
CA ARG A 106 8.47 3.57 5.15
C ARG A 106 7.47 3.55 6.29
N PRO A 107 6.38 4.27 6.15
CA PRO A 107 5.36 4.30 7.20
C PRO A 107 4.67 2.94 7.33
N CYS A 108 4.26 2.64 8.53
CA CYS A 108 3.58 1.38 8.83
C CYS A 108 2.40 1.64 9.74
N LEU A 109 1.26 1.05 9.37
CA LEU A 109 0.03 1.18 10.11
C LEU A 109 -0.22 -0.12 10.88
N PRO A 110 -0.20 -0.09 12.22
CA PRO A 110 -0.41 -1.32 12.99
C PRO A 110 -1.85 -1.81 12.88
N LYS A 111 -2.04 -3.11 12.83
CA LYS A 111 -3.36 -3.73 12.88
C LYS A 111 -3.72 -4.02 14.34
N PRO A 112 -4.97 -3.90 14.73
CA PRO A 112 -6.09 -3.40 13.94
C PRO A 112 -6.06 -1.89 13.85
N PHE A 113 -6.55 -1.35 12.75
CA PHE A 113 -6.62 0.10 12.56
C PHE A 113 -8.04 0.52 12.22
N ALA A 114 -8.35 1.77 12.54
CA ALA A 114 -9.64 2.36 12.19
C ALA A 114 -9.52 3.08 10.86
N PRO A 115 -10.64 3.31 10.15
CA PRO A 115 -10.62 4.08 8.90
C PRO A 115 -9.91 5.43 9.03
N GLU A 116 -10.09 6.12 10.16
CA GLU A 116 -9.43 7.41 10.39
C GLU A 116 -7.91 7.28 10.36
N ASN A 117 -7.37 6.19 10.91
CA ASN A 117 -5.93 5.95 10.91
C ASN A 117 -5.43 5.77 9.48
N LEU A 118 -6.19 5.01 8.68
CA LEU A 118 -5.83 4.79 7.29
C LEU A 118 -5.86 6.10 6.50
N ARG A 119 -6.91 6.89 6.66
CA ARG A 119 -7.01 8.18 5.97
C ARG A 119 -5.85 9.10 6.33
N ALA A 120 -5.49 9.13 7.62
CA ALA A 120 -4.42 10.01 8.09
C ALA A 120 -3.07 9.65 7.48
N ILE A 121 -2.73 8.36 7.47
CA ILE A 121 -1.43 7.93 6.97
C ILE A 121 -1.34 8.12 5.45
N VAL A 122 -2.43 7.88 4.74
CA VAL A 122 -2.47 8.09 3.29
C VAL A 122 -2.25 9.56 2.96
N LYS A 123 -2.90 10.46 3.70
CA LYS A 123 -2.71 11.90 3.48
C LYS A 123 -1.26 12.32 3.75
N THR A 124 -0.64 11.74 4.75
CA THR A 124 0.75 12.05 5.06
C THR A 124 1.67 11.68 3.90
N VAL A 125 1.45 10.52 3.30
CA VAL A 125 2.30 10.04 2.21
C VAL A 125 2.07 10.83 0.93
N LEU A 126 0.82 11.19 0.63
CA LEU A 126 0.48 11.82 -0.65
C LEU A 126 0.41 13.34 -0.59
N VAL A 127 0.65 13.94 0.56
CA VAL A 127 0.48 15.39 0.74
C VAL A 127 1.51 16.21 -0.05
N ALA A 128 2.60 15.61 -0.43
CA ALA A 128 3.66 16.32 -1.11
C ALA A 128 3.31 16.71 -2.55
N ILE A 129 2.13 16.47 -2.96
CA ILE A 129 1.70 16.74 -4.33
C ILE A 129 1.20 18.18 -4.50
#